data_1283c8067abb706b431efbd7b04158cb
#
_entry.id   1283c8067abb706b431efbd7b04158cb
#
_cell.length_a   1.000
_cell.length_b   1.000
_cell.length_c   1.000
_cell.angle_alpha   90.00
_cell.angle_beta   90.00
_cell.angle_gamma   90.00
#
_symmetry.space_group_name_H-M   'P 1'
#
loop_
_entity.id
_entity.type
_entity.pdbx_description
1 polymer ?
#
loop_
_entity_poly.entity_id
_entity_poly.type
_entity_poly.pdbx_seq_one_letter_code
_entity_poly.pdbx_strand_id
1 'polypeptide(L)'
;IVRFPDYQTRSNETRIKLVPIAPSRGIIYDRNGTPLALNRTIYQIEMMPEKVDNVQDTLNALRSVVDLNDDDIAAFKKERSRSHRFTSIPVKTNLTEVQVARFAVNQYRFPGVEVKGYKRRFYPYGSALTHVIGYVSKINDKDVDRLDKDGKLANYAATHDIGKLGIERYYEDVLHGQTGYEEVEVNNR
;
A
#
# COMPACT_ATOMS: atom_id res chain seq x y z
N ILE A 1 -24.53 31.63 34.47
CA ILE A 1 -23.06 31.52 34.36
C ILE A 1 -22.78 30.15 33.77
N VAL A 2 -22.54 30.13 32.48
CA VAL A 2 -22.31 28.89 31.71
C VAL A 2 -20.85 28.47 31.91
N ARG A 3 -20.65 27.23 32.33
CA ARG A 3 -19.32 26.67 32.58
C ARG A 3 -18.60 26.41 31.23
N PHE A 4 -17.73 27.32 30.88
CA PHE A 4 -16.88 27.24 29.67
C PHE A 4 -15.91 26.04 29.64
N PRO A 5 -15.47 25.43 30.76
CA PRO A 5 -14.55 24.28 30.71
C PRO A 5 -15.16 22.99 30.17
N ASP A 6 -16.49 22.80 30.30
CA ASP A 6 -17.15 21.55 29.88
C ASP A 6 -17.28 21.40 28.34
N TYR A 7 -17.22 22.52 27.60
CA TYR A 7 -17.25 22.51 26.16
C TYR A 7 -15.87 22.28 25.55
N GLN A 8 -14.79 22.70 26.19
CA GLN A 8 -13.44 22.40 25.71
C GLN A 8 -13.07 20.93 25.89
N THR A 9 -13.56 20.27 26.94
CA THR A 9 -13.29 18.86 27.17
C THR A 9 -14.04 17.96 26.18
N ARG A 10 -15.22 18.35 25.71
CA ARG A 10 -15.98 17.63 24.68
C ARG A 10 -15.47 17.86 23.26
N SER A 11 -14.84 18.99 23.00
CA SER A 11 -14.22 19.29 21.70
C SER A 11 -12.86 18.61 21.51
N ASN A 12 -12.21 18.19 22.60
CA ASN A 12 -10.91 17.50 22.56
C ASN A 12 -11.01 15.97 22.57
N GLU A 13 -12.21 15.39 22.51
CA GLU A 13 -12.42 13.97 22.24
C GLU A 13 -12.43 13.67 20.73
N THR A 14 -11.69 14.42 19.94
CA THR A 14 -11.28 14.01 18.60
C THR A 14 -10.42 12.78 18.79
N ARG A 15 -10.96 11.60 18.49
CA ARG A 15 -10.20 10.35 18.64
C ARG A 15 -9.06 10.38 17.63
N ILE A 16 -7.87 10.66 18.13
CA ILE A 16 -6.64 10.52 17.37
C ILE A 16 -6.40 9.02 17.17
N LYS A 17 -6.39 8.59 15.92
CA LYS A 17 -6.03 7.22 15.55
C LYS A 17 -4.60 7.22 15.02
N LEU A 18 -3.74 6.41 15.63
CA LEU A 18 -2.40 6.16 15.11
C LEU A 18 -2.48 5.16 13.95
N VAL A 19 -2.10 5.61 12.78
CA VAL A 19 -2.01 4.77 11.57
C VAL A 19 -0.55 4.45 11.31
N PRO A 20 -0.16 3.17 11.26
CA PRO A 20 1.22 2.81 10.97
C PRO A 20 1.59 3.11 9.52
N ILE A 21 2.79 3.65 9.32
CA ILE A 21 3.37 3.94 8.01
C ILE A 21 4.56 3.01 7.79
N ALA A 22 4.53 2.25 6.68
CA ALA A 22 5.63 1.38 6.33
C ALA A 22 6.91 2.19 6.08
N PRO A 23 8.04 1.77 6.65
CA PRO A 23 9.32 2.39 6.35
C PRO A 23 9.73 2.10 4.90
N SER A 24 10.54 2.99 4.33
CA SER A 24 11.20 2.70 3.06
C SER A 24 12.31 1.70 3.30
N ARG A 25 12.25 0.55 2.60
CA ARG A 25 13.28 -0.48 2.68
C ARG A 25 14.63 0.08 2.21
N GLY A 26 15.71 -0.20 2.93
CA GLY A 26 17.05 0.24 2.60
C GLY A 26 17.49 -0.22 1.21
N ILE A 27 18.29 0.57 0.53
CA ILE A 27 18.87 0.25 -0.77
C ILE A 27 20.13 -0.60 -0.56
N ILE A 28 20.32 -1.61 -1.39
CA ILE A 28 21.53 -2.44 -1.42
C ILE A 28 22.43 -1.91 -2.52
N TYR A 29 23.65 -1.53 -2.16
CA TYR A 29 24.67 -1.05 -3.09
C TYR A 29 25.83 -2.02 -3.20
N ASP A 30 26.54 -1.99 -4.32
CA ASP A 30 27.87 -2.59 -4.42
C ASP A 30 28.94 -1.70 -3.80
N ARG A 31 30.20 -2.16 -3.81
CA ARG A 31 31.35 -1.39 -3.29
C ARG A 31 31.58 -0.04 -3.97
N ASN A 32 31.07 0.12 -5.19
CA ASN A 32 31.21 1.33 -5.98
C ASN A 32 30.00 2.28 -5.86
N GLY A 33 29.03 1.92 -5.02
CA GLY A 33 27.80 2.68 -4.85
C GLY A 33 26.74 2.44 -5.93
N THR A 34 26.90 1.40 -6.76
CA THR A 34 25.89 1.04 -7.76
C THR A 34 24.71 0.33 -7.07
N PRO A 35 23.47 0.78 -7.28
CA PRO A 35 22.31 0.13 -6.65
C PRO A 35 22.07 -1.26 -7.22
N LEU A 36 22.02 -2.25 -6.35
CA LEU A 36 21.72 -3.65 -6.67
C LEU A 36 20.29 -4.04 -6.34
N ALA A 37 19.68 -3.39 -5.35
CA ALA A 37 18.27 -3.48 -5.01
C ALA A 37 17.77 -2.12 -4.53
N LEU A 38 16.72 -1.61 -5.13
CA LEU A 38 16.14 -0.32 -4.82
C LEU A 38 14.61 -0.39 -4.82
N ASN A 39 13.96 0.71 -4.43
CA ASN A 39 12.51 0.79 -4.41
C ASN A 39 12.02 1.67 -5.55
N ARG A 40 11.00 1.21 -6.26
CA ARG A 40 10.24 2.01 -7.23
C ARG A 40 8.84 2.25 -6.74
N THR A 41 8.31 3.43 -7.01
CA THR A 41 6.89 3.70 -6.79
C THR A 41 6.11 3.15 -7.97
N ILE A 42 5.15 2.28 -7.69
CA ILE A 42 4.14 1.84 -8.64
C ILE A 42 2.81 2.45 -8.24
N TYR A 43 2.01 2.81 -9.24
CA TYR A 43 0.68 3.37 -9.02
C TYR A 43 -0.38 2.32 -9.36
N GLN A 44 -1.38 2.24 -8.53
CA GLN A 44 -2.58 1.45 -8.81
C GLN A 44 -3.83 2.29 -8.58
N ILE A 45 -4.88 1.96 -9.32
CA ILE A 45 -6.20 2.53 -9.10
C ILE A 45 -7.00 1.58 -8.25
N GLU A 46 -7.64 2.12 -7.22
CA GLU A 46 -8.45 1.39 -6.25
C GLU A 46 -9.86 1.94 -6.23
N MET A 47 -10.81 1.08 -5.97
CA MET A 47 -12.22 1.42 -5.82
C MET A 47 -12.73 0.93 -4.47
N MET A 48 -13.44 1.79 -3.76
CA MET A 48 -14.25 1.41 -2.61
C MET A 48 -15.70 1.23 -3.07
N PRO A 49 -16.19 0.00 -3.25
CA PRO A 49 -17.49 -0.26 -3.89
C PRO A 49 -18.67 0.42 -3.20
N GLU A 50 -18.60 0.60 -1.88
CA GLU A 50 -19.65 1.23 -1.09
C GLU A 50 -19.77 2.74 -1.33
N LYS A 51 -18.75 3.37 -1.90
CA LYS A 51 -18.74 4.79 -2.27
C LYS A 51 -19.08 5.04 -3.73
N VAL A 52 -19.39 3.99 -4.48
CA VAL A 52 -19.68 4.04 -5.91
C VAL A 52 -21.16 3.68 -6.15
N ASP A 53 -21.89 4.52 -6.87
CA ASP A 53 -23.31 4.30 -7.13
C ASP A 53 -23.58 3.04 -7.96
N ASN A 54 -22.83 2.86 -9.06
CA ASN A 54 -22.89 1.68 -9.90
C ASN A 54 -21.47 1.21 -10.28
N VAL A 55 -21.08 0.09 -9.70
CA VAL A 55 -19.73 -0.48 -9.90
C VAL A 55 -19.48 -0.87 -11.36
N GLN A 56 -20.46 -1.49 -12.02
CA GLN A 56 -20.30 -1.94 -13.40
C GLN A 56 -20.15 -0.78 -14.38
N ASP A 57 -20.97 0.27 -14.21
CA ASP A 57 -20.90 1.47 -15.05
C ASP A 57 -19.58 2.22 -14.82
N THR A 58 -19.11 2.28 -13.58
CA THR A 58 -17.82 2.87 -13.24
C THR A 58 -16.65 2.10 -13.86
N LEU A 59 -16.66 0.78 -13.81
CA LEU A 59 -15.66 -0.06 -14.48
C LEU A 59 -15.66 0.14 -15.99
N ASN A 60 -16.84 0.23 -16.62
CA ASN A 60 -16.96 0.48 -18.04
C ASN A 60 -16.41 1.87 -18.42
N ALA A 61 -16.69 2.88 -17.62
CA ALA A 61 -16.15 4.23 -17.84
C ALA A 61 -14.63 4.29 -17.65
N LEU A 62 -14.07 3.52 -16.72
CA LEU A 62 -12.63 3.44 -16.49
C LEU A 62 -11.87 2.76 -17.65
N ARG A 63 -12.53 1.96 -18.48
CA ARG A 63 -11.89 1.31 -19.64
C ARG A 63 -11.18 2.31 -20.55
N SER A 64 -11.81 3.44 -20.82
CA SER A 64 -11.23 4.48 -21.68
C SER A 64 -10.22 5.38 -20.98
N VAL A 65 -10.27 5.46 -19.67
CA VAL A 65 -9.41 6.37 -18.87
C VAL A 65 -8.07 5.72 -18.54
N VAL A 66 -8.09 4.46 -18.10
CA VAL A 66 -6.89 3.74 -17.63
C VAL A 66 -6.61 2.45 -18.41
N ASP A 67 -7.20 2.31 -19.60
CA ASP A 67 -7.02 1.14 -20.48
C ASP A 67 -7.34 -0.19 -19.77
N LEU A 68 -8.46 -0.20 -19.04
CA LEU A 68 -8.91 -1.35 -18.26
C LEU A 68 -9.36 -2.48 -19.20
N ASN A 69 -8.81 -3.66 -19.05
CA ASN A 69 -9.18 -4.84 -19.83
C ASN A 69 -10.11 -5.79 -19.07
N ASP A 70 -10.57 -6.86 -19.75
CA ASP A 70 -11.50 -7.83 -19.15
C ASP A 70 -10.86 -8.65 -18.03
N ASP A 71 -9.55 -8.91 -18.11
CA ASP A 71 -8.81 -9.62 -17.07
C ASP A 71 -8.71 -8.78 -15.78
N ASP A 72 -8.50 -7.47 -15.92
CA ASP A 72 -8.50 -6.54 -14.80
C ASP A 72 -9.86 -6.53 -14.10
N ILE A 73 -10.95 -6.50 -14.88
CA ILE A 73 -12.31 -6.51 -14.35
C ILE A 73 -12.62 -7.85 -13.65
N ALA A 74 -12.20 -8.97 -14.23
CA ALA A 74 -12.38 -10.29 -13.63
C ALA A 74 -11.62 -10.41 -12.29
N ALA A 75 -10.37 -9.93 -12.26
CA ALA A 75 -9.56 -9.89 -11.05
C ALA A 75 -10.20 -9.03 -9.95
N PHE A 76 -10.71 -7.85 -10.32
CA PHE A 76 -11.44 -6.98 -9.40
C PHE A 76 -12.69 -7.66 -8.81
N LYS A 77 -13.51 -8.29 -9.64
CA LYS A 77 -14.74 -9.00 -9.18
C LYS A 77 -14.41 -10.15 -8.25
N LYS A 78 -13.33 -10.88 -8.53
CA LYS A 78 -12.85 -11.97 -7.68
C LYS A 78 -12.37 -11.45 -6.32
N GLU A 79 -11.61 -10.37 -6.32
CA GLU A 79 -11.12 -9.77 -5.07
C GLU A 79 -12.27 -9.18 -4.25
N ARG A 80 -13.23 -8.51 -4.91
CA ARG A 80 -14.44 -7.98 -4.26
C ARG A 80 -15.23 -9.05 -3.52
N SER A 81 -15.33 -10.26 -4.08
CA SER A 81 -16.08 -11.37 -3.44
C SER A 81 -15.42 -11.88 -2.15
N ARG A 82 -14.14 -11.58 -1.93
CA ARG A 82 -13.34 -12.00 -0.78
C ARG A 82 -13.09 -10.90 0.23
N SER A 83 -13.29 -9.66 -0.17
CA SER A 83 -12.99 -8.48 0.64
C SER A 83 -14.11 -8.14 1.61
N HIS A 84 -13.74 -7.59 2.75
CA HIS A 84 -14.70 -7.04 3.70
C HIS A 84 -15.30 -5.72 3.19
N ARG A 85 -16.45 -5.36 3.76
CA ARG A 85 -17.11 -4.09 3.45
C ARG A 85 -16.19 -2.90 3.78
N PHE A 86 -16.34 -1.81 3.01
CA PHE A 86 -15.54 -0.58 3.15
C PHE A 86 -14.02 -0.77 2.94
N THR A 87 -13.65 -1.80 2.19
CA THR A 87 -12.26 -2.03 1.80
C THR A 87 -12.04 -1.48 0.38
N SER A 88 -10.93 -0.75 0.19
CA SER A 88 -10.48 -0.36 -1.16
C SER A 88 -9.91 -1.57 -1.88
N ILE A 89 -10.41 -1.82 -3.08
CA ILE A 89 -10.05 -2.98 -3.89
C ILE A 89 -9.28 -2.51 -5.13
N PRO A 90 -8.12 -3.10 -5.44
CA PRO A 90 -7.39 -2.78 -6.65
C PRO A 90 -8.21 -3.08 -7.92
N VAL A 91 -8.34 -2.09 -8.79
CA VAL A 91 -8.98 -2.22 -10.11
C VAL A 91 -7.94 -2.51 -11.18
N LYS A 92 -6.84 -1.75 -11.17
CA LYS A 92 -5.70 -1.95 -12.05
C LYS A 92 -4.42 -1.59 -11.32
N THR A 93 -3.42 -2.43 -11.46
CA THR A 93 -2.08 -2.22 -10.89
C THR A 93 -1.12 -1.75 -11.98
N ASN A 94 0.02 -1.22 -11.56
CA ASN A 94 1.12 -0.84 -12.43
C ASN A 94 0.71 0.14 -13.55
N LEU A 95 0.02 1.21 -13.15
CA LEU A 95 -0.39 2.27 -14.05
C LEU A 95 0.82 3.01 -14.63
N THR A 96 0.73 3.36 -15.91
CA THR A 96 1.69 4.26 -16.55
C THR A 96 1.47 5.71 -16.09
N GLU A 97 2.48 6.57 -16.23
CA GLU A 97 2.36 7.99 -15.92
C GLU A 97 1.22 8.67 -16.73
N VAL A 98 1.05 8.26 -17.98
CA VAL A 98 -0.03 8.75 -18.84
C VAL A 98 -1.40 8.35 -18.31
N GLN A 99 -1.56 7.11 -17.84
CA GLN A 99 -2.81 6.64 -17.24
C GLN A 99 -3.12 7.37 -15.94
N VAL A 100 -2.11 7.60 -15.09
CA VAL A 100 -2.25 8.38 -13.84
C VAL A 100 -2.70 9.81 -14.15
N ALA A 101 -2.05 10.48 -15.11
CA ALA A 101 -2.39 11.84 -15.52
C ALA A 101 -3.81 11.91 -16.11
N ARG A 102 -4.17 10.95 -16.95
CA ARG A 102 -5.51 10.85 -17.57
C ARG A 102 -6.59 10.64 -16.52
N PHE A 103 -6.34 9.82 -15.52
CA PHE A 103 -7.26 9.64 -14.39
C PHE A 103 -7.37 10.91 -13.55
N ALA A 104 -6.27 11.59 -13.24
CA ALA A 104 -6.26 12.81 -12.42
C ALA A 104 -7.17 13.91 -13.00
N VAL A 105 -7.16 14.09 -14.31
CA VAL A 105 -8.04 15.05 -15.01
C VAL A 105 -9.52 14.63 -14.93
N ASN A 106 -9.81 13.33 -14.86
CA ASN A 106 -11.15 12.76 -14.83
C ASN A 106 -11.64 12.37 -13.44
N GLN A 107 -10.84 12.57 -12.39
CA GLN A 107 -11.13 12.07 -11.04
C GLN A 107 -12.49 12.52 -10.50
N TYR A 108 -12.93 13.73 -10.84
CA TYR A 108 -14.25 14.27 -10.43
C TYR A 108 -15.43 13.40 -10.90
N ARG A 109 -15.25 12.59 -11.94
CA ARG A 109 -16.27 11.68 -12.49
C ARG A 109 -16.38 10.36 -11.73
N PHE A 110 -15.39 10.05 -10.86
CA PHE A 110 -15.24 8.75 -10.24
C PHE A 110 -15.17 8.86 -8.70
N PRO A 111 -16.27 9.26 -8.03
CA PRO A 111 -16.31 9.23 -6.58
C PRO A 111 -16.08 7.79 -6.07
N GLY A 112 -15.27 7.63 -5.03
CA GLY A 112 -14.92 6.32 -4.49
C GLY A 112 -13.81 5.56 -5.23
N VAL A 113 -13.21 6.21 -6.24
CA VAL A 113 -12.06 5.68 -6.99
C VAL A 113 -10.86 6.60 -6.78
N GLU A 114 -9.71 6.03 -6.43
CA GLU A 114 -8.49 6.76 -6.12
C GLU A 114 -7.28 6.09 -6.74
N VAL A 115 -6.25 6.88 -7.08
CA VAL A 115 -4.91 6.38 -7.42
C VAL A 115 -4.06 6.41 -6.16
N LYS A 116 -3.39 5.30 -5.86
CA LYS A 116 -2.44 5.18 -4.75
C LYS A 116 -1.09 4.72 -5.24
N GLY A 117 -0.02 5.28 -4.65
CA GLY A 117 1.36 4.91 -4.91
C GLY A 117 1.88 3.94 -3.86
N TYR A 118 2.51 2.87 -4.30
CA TYR A 118 3.14 1.86 -3.44
C TYR A 118 4.60 1.70 -3.78
N LYS A 119 5.44 1.53 -2.79
CA LYS A 119 6.84 1.19 -2.98
C LYS A 119 6.98 -0.31 -3.28
N ARG A 120 7.64 -0.64 -4.39
CA ARG A 120 7.96 -2.01 -4.76
C ARG A 120 9.46 -2.19 -4.94
N ARG A 121 9.96 -3.34 -4.47
CA ARG A 121 11.38 -3.68 -4.63
C ARG A 121 11.71 -3.91 -6.10
N PHE A 122 12.82 -3.34 -6.54
CA PHE A 122 13.32 -3.45 -7.89
C PHE A 122 14.80 -3.85 -7.91
N TYR A 123 15.13 -4.79 -8.78
CA TYR A 123 16.47 -5.35 -8.95
C TYR A 123 16.98 -5.02 -10.35
N PRO A 124 17.88 -4.01 -10.52
CA PRO A 124 18.33 -3.56 -11.84
C PRO A 124 18.99 -4.65 -12.68
N TYR A 125 19.65 -5.60 -12.01
CA TYR A 125 20.37 -6.68 -12.68
C TYR A 125 19.56 -7.99 -12.78
N GLY A 126 18.29 -7.95 -12.41
CA GLY A 126 17.35 -9.06 -12.54
C GLY A 126 17.85 -10.36 -11.95
N SER A 127 17.72 -11.44 -12.71
CA SER A 127 18.07 -12.79 -12.26
C SER A 127 19.56 -13.05 -12.03
N ALA A 128 20.44 -12.22 -12.60
CA ALA A 128 21.89 -12.43 -12.53
C ALA A 128 22.44 -12.46 -11.09
N LEU A 129 21.83 -11.70 -10.18
CA LEU A 129 22.26 -11.58 -8.78
C LEU A 129 21.27 -12.19 -7.77
N THR A 130 20.22 -12.85 -8.23
CA THR A 130 19.14 -13.38 -7.36
C THR A 130 19.67 -14.33 -6.30
N HIS A 131 20.66 -15.15 -6.61
CA HIS A 131 21.22 -16.10 -5.64
C HIS A 131 21.99 -15.44 -4.49
N VAL A 132 22.54 -14.26 -4.71
CA VAL A 132 23.30 -13.50 -3.71
C VAL A 132 22.40 -12.51 -2.98
N ILE A 133 21.71 -11.66 -3.73
CA ILE A 133 20.85 -10.61 -3.17
C ILE A 133 19.56 -11.21 -2.60
N GLY A 134 19.03 -12.23 -3.22
CA GLY A 134 17.75 -12.80 -2.87
C GLY A 134 16.59 -11.96 -3.41
N TYR A 135 15.47 -12.03 -2.73
CA TYR A 135 14.25 -11.33 -3.09
C TYR A 135 13.36 -11.07 -1.88
N VAL A 136 12.40 -10.16 -2.04
CA VAL A 136 11.31 -9.93 -1.10
C VAL A 136 10.01 -10.52 -1.66
N SER A 137 9.14 -10.97 -0.78
CA SER A 137 7.80 -11.46 -1.12
C SER A 137 6.85 -11.23 0.03
N LYS A 138 5.56 -11.39 -0.23
CA LYS A 138 4.50 -11.20 0.79
C LYS A 138 4.80 -12.01 2.05
N ILE A 139 4.54 -11.38 3.18
CA ILE A 139 4.62 -12.01 4.50
C ILE A 139 3.58 -13.13 4.55
N ASN A 140 4.02 -14.32 4.94
CA ASN A 140 3.15 -15.48 5.13
C ASN A 140 3.02 -15.82 6.62
N ASP A 141 2.17 -16.80 6.96
CA ASP A 141 1.89 -17.19 8.35
C ASP A 141 3.17 -17.63 9.11
N LYS A 142 4.10 -18.28 8.43
CA LYS A 142 5.39 -18.68 9.05
C LYS A 142 6.27 -17.47 9.36
N ASP A 143 6.22 -16.45 8.53
CA ASP A 143 6.94 -15.19 8.78
C ASP A 143 6.31 -14.45 9.96
N VAL A 144 4.98 -14.42 10.05
CA VAL A 144 4.24 -13.84 11.19
C VAL A 144 4.64 -14.53 12.48
N ASP A 145 4.62 -15.86 12.52
CA ASP A 145 5.00 -16.64 13.70
C ASP A 145 6.46 -16.36 14.14
N ARG A 146 7.35 -16.24 13.18
CA ARG A 146 8.76 -15.92 13.45
C ARG A 146 8.92 -14.50 14.01
N LEU A 147 8.27 -13.52 13.39
CA LEU A 147 8.31 -12.12 13.83
C LEU A 147 7.69 -11.96 15.21
N ASP A 148 6.63 -12.68 15.52
CA ASP A 148 5.99 -12.66 16.83
C ASP A 148 6.91 -13.26 17.91
N LYS A 149 7.52 -14.39 17.64
CA LYS A 149 8.51 -15.02 18.55
C LYS A 149 9.70 -14.11 18.82
N ASP A 150 10.15 -13.37 17.81
CA ASP A 150 11.29 -12.45 17.91
C ASP A 150 10.89 -11.09 18.51
N GLY A 151 9.61 -10.87 18.84
CA GLY A 151 9.08 -9.62 19.38
C GLY A 151 9.09 -8.46 18.38
N LYS A 152 9.10 -8.75 17.06
CA LYS A 152 9.24 -7.76 15.98
C LYS A 152 7.94 -7.51 15.22
N LEU A 153 6.88 -8.24 15.50
CA LEU A 153 5.63 -8.19 14.73
C LEU A 153 5.02 -6.77 14.65
N ALA A 154 5.06 -6.02 15.74
CA ALA A 154 4.54 -4.64 15.77
C ALA A 154 5.25 -3.71 14.78
N ASN A 155 6.54 -3.92 14.53
CA ASN A 155 7.33 -3.13 13.57
C ASN A 155 6.97 -3.45 12.10
N TYR A 156 6.16 -4.47 11.85
CA TYR A 156 5.67 -4.88 10.52
C TYR A 156 4.19 -4.54 10.30
N ALA A 157 3.58 -3.73 11.15
CA ALA A 157 2.15 -3.42 11.10
C ALA A 157 1.67 -2.85 9.75
N ALA A 158 2.51 -2.07 9.06
CA ALA A 158 2.20 -1.51 7.75
C ALA A 158 2.98 -2.17 6.60
N THR A 159 3.80 -3.17 6.89
CA THR A 159 4.69 -3.83 5.93
C THR A 159 4.04 -5.08 5.36
N HIS A 160 4.05 -5.21 4.04
CA HIS A 160 3.44 -6.36 3.34
C HIS A 160 4.46 -7.37 2.85
N ASP A 161 5.69 -6.95 2.62
CA ASP A 161 6.76 -7.77 2.06
C ASP A 161 7.92 -7.93 3.03
N ILE A 162 8.60 -9.07 2.96
CA ILE A 162 9.76 -9.41 3.78
C ILE A 162 10.82 -10.11 2.94
N GLY A 163 12.10 -9.96 3.29
CA GLY A 163 13.20 -10.67 2.66
C GLY A 163 13.10 -12.19 2.86
N LYS A 164 13.14 -12.94 1.77
CA LYS A 164 12.95 -14.40 1.80
C LYS A 164 14.25 -15.17 1.65
N LEU A 165 15.22 -14.60 0.96
CA LEU A 165 16.48 -15.26 0.63
C LEU A 165 17.62 -14.25 0.53
N GLY A 166 18.87 -14.74 0.62
CA GLY A 166 20.09 -13.99 0.37
C GLY A 166 20.30 -12.80 1.30
N ILE A 167 20.91 -11.75 0.78
CA ILE A 167 21.17 -10.51 1.53
C ILE A 167 19.87 -9.88 2.02
N GLU A 168 18.81 -9.91 1.24
CA GLU A 168 17.50 -9.40 1.62
C GLU A 168 16.98 -10.03 2.92
N ARG A 169 17.21 -11.31 3.13
CA ARG A 169 16.81 -12.00 4.36
C ARG A 169 17.81 -11.82 5.48
N TYR A 170 19.09 -11.93 5.17
CA TYR A 170 20.14 -11.89 6.19
C TYR A 170 20.22 -10.53 6.89
N TYR A 171 20.04 -9.45 6.13
CA TYR A 171 20.05 -8.07 6.62
C TYR A 171 18.66 -7.48 6.79
N GLU A 172 17.63 -8.32 6.91
CA GLU A 172 16.24 -7.88 7.02
C GLU A 172 16.02 -6.79 8.08
N ASP A 173 16.58 -6.95 9.27
CA ASP A 173 16.41 -6.00 10.37
C ASP A 173 16.98 -4.61 10.04
N VAL A 174 18.10 -4.58 9.33
CA VAL A 174 18.73 -3.32 8.90
C VAL A 174 17.97 -2.71 7.72
N LEU A 175 17.58 -3.54 6.74
CA LEU A 175 16.93 -3.09 5.51
C LEU A 175 15.49 -2.62 5.75
N HIS A 176 14.75 -3.29 6.62
CA HIS A 176 13.37 -2.93 6.93
C HIS A 176 13.28 -1.56 7.62
N GLY A 177 14.13 -1.31 8.61
CA GLY A 177 14.08 -0.09 9.41
C GLY A 177 12.95 -0.13 10.46
N GLN A 178 12.39 1.04 10.76
CA GLN A 178 11.37 1.18 11.80
C GLN A 178 10.09 1.79 11.24
N THR A 179 8.95 1.21 11.62
CA THR A 179 7.62 1.72 11.27
C THR A 179 7.38 3.08 11.91
N GLY A 180 6.96 4.04 11.11
CA GLY A 180 6.45 5.33 11.56
C GLY A 180 4.95 5.24 11.90
N TYR A 181 4.43 6.31 12.52
CA TYR A 181 3.01 6.44 12.83
C TYR A 181 2.55 7.83 12.44
N GLU A 182 1.38 7.91 11.83
CA GLU A 182 0.68 9.14 11.53
C GLU A 182 -0.54 9.27 12.44
N GLU A 183 -0.73 10.45 13.01
CA GLU A 183 -1.92 10.78 13.79
C GLU A 183 -3.02 11.26 12.84
N VAL A 184 -4.11 10.51 12.77
CA VAL A 184 -5.26 10.83 11.94
C VAL A 184 -6.44 11.18 12.83
N GLU A 185 -7.01 12.36 12.65
CA GLU A 185 -8.25 12.75 13.30
C GLU A 185 -9.43 12.00 12.67
N VAL A 186 -10.14 11.24 13.48
CA VAL A 186 -11.35 10.52 13.03
C VAL A 186 -12.57 11.24 13.55
N ASN A 187 -13.27 11.96 12.66
CA ASN A 187 -14.59 12.50 12.96
C ASN A 187 -15.61 11.36 12.96
N ASN A 188 -16.24 11.09 14.08
CA ASN A 188 -17.44 10.27 14.13
C ASN A 188 -18.61 11.07 13.52
N ARG A 189 -18.97 10.72 12.29
CA ARG A 189 -20.32 10.98 11.74
C ARG A 189 -21.06 9.69 11.59
#